data_a8857c1518ea833849c30195b686a43f
#
_entry.id   a8857c1518ea833849c30195b686a43f
#
_cell.length_a   1.000
_cell.length_b   1.000
_cell.length_c   1.000
_cell.angle_alpha   90.00
_cell.angle_beta   90.00
_cell.angle_gamma   90.00
#
_symmetry.space_group_name_H-M   'P 1'
#
loop_
_entity.id
_entity.type
_entity.pdbx_description
1 polymer ?
#
loop_
_entity_poly.entity_id
_entity_poly.type
_entity_poly.pdbx_seq_one_letter_code
_entity_poly.pdbx_strand_id
1 'polypeptide(L)'
;MAYKTGVTKLLTVNAKNLVRIFKLDKITGLDLAEAITLVEDFIQVQNENNIQREKFEKAQTKALLIPHCARSHMDRQCMADFNPEIPSYTCNHCQEDCLVNNVDKLGKEKGYDVYVIPGGSCAEKILRENKYKAVVGIACGSELKMALGLLKKLEIPGQGVILTKNGCANTKLNLESLKQVL
;
A
#
# COMPACT_ATOMS: atom_id res chain seq x y z
N MET A 1 -2.74 14.51 -23.08
CA MET A 1 -1.68 14.88 -22.13
C MET A 1 -2.00 16.14 -21.29
N ALA A 2 -2.64 17.17 -21.83
CA ALA A 2 -2.95 18.42 -21.10
C ALA A 2 -3.92 18.29 -19.91
N TYR A 3 -4.87 17.36 -19.95
CA TYR A 3 -5.85 17.16 -18.88
C TYR A 3 -5.20 16.65 -17.57
N LYS A 4 -4.19 15.77 -17.65
CA LYS A 4 -3.47 15.27 -16.47
C LYS A 4 -2.70 16.36 -15.73
N THR A 5 -2.12 17.31 -16.45
CA THR A 5 -1.34 18.43 -15.85
C THR A 5 -2.23 19.44 -15.11
N GLY A 6 -3.46 19.66 -15.59
CA GLY A 6 -4.42 20.57 -14.91
C GLY A 6 -4.94 20.00 -13.60
N VAL A 7 -5.33 18.72 -13.59
CA VAL A 7 -5.82 18.03 -12.39
C VAL A 7 -4.71 17.92 -11.32
N THR A 8 -3.49 17.59 -11.71
CA THR A 8 -2.35 17.53 -10.78
C THR A 8 -2.07 18.90 -10.14
N LYS A 9 -2.04 19.98 -10.92
CA LYS A 9 -1.88 21.35 -10.36
C LYS A 9 -3.00 21.71 -9.38
N LEU A 10 -4.24 21.39 -9.70
CA LEU A 10 -5.38 21.67 -8.82
C LEU A 10 -5.30 20.89 -7.51
N LEU A 11 -4.89 19.61 -7.58
CA LEU A 11 -4.69 18.76 -6.39
C LEU A 11 -3.58 19.31 -5.49
N THR A 12 -2.43 19.71 -6.06
CA THR A 12 -1.32 20.30 -5.29
C THR A 12 -1.71 21.59 -4.59
N VAL A 13 -2.44 22.49 -5.26
CA VAL A 13 -2.91 23.72 -4.64
C VAL A 13 -3.86 23.43 -3.48
N ASN A 14 -4.79 22.47 -3.66
CA ASN A 14 -5.73 22.08 -2.62
C ASN A 14 -5.05 21.36 -1.46
N ALA A 15 -4.12 20.46 -1.72
CA ALA A 15 -3.33 19.77 -0.69
C ALA A 15 -2.54 20.75 0.17
N LYS A 16 -1.86 21.71 -0.46
CA LYS A 16 -1.13 22.78 0.24
C LYS A 16 -2.03 23.61 1.15
N ASN A 17 -3.22 23.97 0.66
CA ASN A 17 -4.19 24.73 1.45
C ASN A 17 -4.72 23.89 2.63
N LEU A 18 -5.06 22.61 2.42
CA LEU A 18 -5.49 21.70 3.47
C LEU A 18 -4.41 21.55 4.56
N VAL A 19 -3.17 21.28 4.16
CA VAL A 19 -2.05 21.16 5.11
C VAL A 19 -1.88 22.41 5.95
N ARG A 20 -1.95 23.61 5.34
CA ARG A 20 -1.79 24.89 6.05
C ARG A 20 -2.98 25.21 6.96
N ILE A 21 -4.22 25.05 6.47
CA ILE A 21 -5.44 25.38 7.23
C ILE A 21 -5.54 24.48 8.47
N PHE A 22 -5.31 23.17 8.30
CA PHE A 22 -5.42 22.19 9.38
C PHE A 22 -4.12 21.98 10.14
N LYS A 23 -3.02 22.66 9.77
CA LYS A 23 -1.69 22.53 10.38
C LYS A 23 -1.23 21.05 10.45
N LEU A 24 -1.46 20.32 9.36
CA LEU A 24 -1.20 18.87 9.31
C LEU A 24 0.29 18.55 9.49
N ASP A 25 1.18 19.42 9.03
CA ASP A 25 2.62 19.34 9.27
C ASP A 25 2.95 19.28 10.78
N LYS A 26 2.30 20.11 11.60
CA LYS A 26 2.49 20.12 13.05
C LYS A 26 1.87 18.90 13.73
N ILE A 27 0.71 18.46 13.26
CA ILE A 27 0.01 17.28 13.82
C ILE A 27 0.76 15.99 13.50
N THR A 28 1.30 15.87 12.29
CA THR A 28 2.03 14.67 11.84
C THR A 28 3.50 14.65 12.23
N GLY A 29 4.07 15.82 12.56
CA GLY A 29 5.51 15.98 12.81
C GLY A 29 6.37 15.90 11.53
N LEU A 30 5.73 15.95 10.35
CA LEU A 30 6.39 16.00 9.05
C LEU A 30 6.77 17.43 8.69
N ASP A 31 7.77 17.61 7.83
CA ASP A 31 7.97 18.91 7.23
C ASP A 31 6.81 19.29 6.27
N LEU A 32 6.72 20.58 5.91
CA LEU A 32 5.60 21.07 5.10
C LEU A 32 5.52 20.39 3.72
N ALA A 33 6.65 20.11 3.08
CA ALA A 33 6.69 19.48 1.77
C ALA A 33 6.28 18.00 1.85
N GLU A 34 6.76 17.28 2.86
CA GLU A 34 6.37 15.91 3.13
C GLU A 34 4.88 15.78 3.45
N ALA A 35 4.33 16.68 4.28
CA ALA A 35 2.91 16.72 4.61
C ALA A 35 2.03 16.97 3.36
N ILE A 36 2.45 17.91 2.48
CA ILE A 36 1.74 18.16 1.22
C ILE A 36 1.76 16.91 0.32
N THR A 37 2.93 16.29 0.15
CA THR A 37 3.08 15.08 -0.66
C THR A 37 2.21 13.94 -0.13
N LEU A 38 2.19 13.75 1.19
CA LEU A 38 1.36 12.72 1.82
C LEU A 38 -0.14 12.94 1.54
N VAL A 39 -0.62 14.17 1.62
CA VAL A 39 -2.03 14.52 1.34
C VAL A 39 -2.35 14.31 -0.14
N GLU A 40 -1.45 14.70 -1.05
CA GLU A 40 -1.63 14.47 -2.49
C GLU A 40 -1.70 12.97 -2.81
N ASP A 41 -0.79 12.18 -2.26
CA ASP A 41 -0.74 10.73 -2.44
C ASP A 41 -2.00 10.07 -1.90
N PHE A 42 -2.46 10.49 -0.71
CA PHE A 42 -3.69 9.99 -0.11
C PHE A 42 -4.92 10.25 -0.99
N ILE A 43 -5.09 11.49 -1.47
CA ILE A 43 -6.21 11.85 -2.34
C ILE A 43 -6.17 11.03 -3.63
N GLN A 44 -4.99 10.89 -4.24
CA GLN A 44 -4.82 10.12 -5.47
C GLN A 44 -5.16 8.65 -5.27
N VAL A 45 -4.64 8.03 -4.20
CA VAL A 45 -4.89 6.62 -3.89
C VAL A 45 -6.38 6.39 -3.62
N GLN A 46 -7.04 7.24 -2.83
CA GLN A 46 -8.46 7.12 -2.55
C GLN A 46 -9.32 7.28 -3.81
N ASN A 47 -8.96 8.20 -4.69
CA ASN A 47 -9.66 8.36 -5.97
C ASN A 47 -9.56 7.09 -6.85
N GLU A 48 -8.37 6.50 -6.98
CA GLU A 48 -8.19 5.26 -7.73
C GLU A 48 -8.91 4.08 -7.04
N ASN A 49 -8.89 4.00 -5.72
CA ASN A 49 -9.64 3.01 -4.96
C ASN A 49 -11.15 3.09 -5.28
N ASN A 50 -11.72 4.28 -5.27
CA ASN A 50 -13.14 4.49 -5.60
C ASN A 50 -13.47 4.07 -7.04
N ILE A 51 -12.61 4.43 -8.01
CA ILE A 51 -12.79 4.08 -9.43
C ILE A 51 -12.77 2.55 -9.63
N GLN A 52 -11.91 1.84 -8.90
CA GLN A 52 -11.73 0.40 -9.06
C GLN A 52 -12.64 -0.45 -8.16
N ARG A 53 -13.34 0.17 -7.20
CA ARG A 53 -14.07 -0.50 -6.12
C ARG A 53 -15.02 -1.58 -6.61
N GLU A 54 -15.90 -1.27 -7.54
CA GLU A 54 -16.90 -2.21 -8.04
C GLU A 54 -16.29 -3.46 -8.68
N LYS A 55 -15.22 -3.28 -9.48
CA LYS A 55 -14.52 -4.40 -10.12
C LYS A 55 -13.75 -5.23 -9.09
N PHE A 56 -13.16 -4.57 -8.11
CA PHE A 56 -12.43 -5.20 -7.01
C PHE A 56 -13.34 -6.07 -6.15
N GLU A 57 -14.53 -5.60 -5.79
CA GLU A 57 -15.48 -6.34 -4.96
C GLU A 57 -15.98 -7.62 -5.64
N LYS A 58 -16.21 -7.57 -6.96
CA LYS A 58 -16.65 -8.73 -7.77
C LYS A 58 -15.59 -9.80 -7.98
N ALA A 59 -14.32 -9.52 -7.66
CA ALA A 59 -13.23 -10.45 -7.86
C ALA A 59 -13.24 -11.59 -6.83
N GLN A 60 -13.08 -12.82 -7.31
CA GLN A 60 -13.12 -14.02 -6.46
C GLN A 60 -11.78 -14.34 -5.81
N THR A 61 -10.67 -14.13 -6.53
CA THR A 61 -9.32 -14.41 -6.02
C THR A 61 -8.55 -13.13 -5.80
N LYS A 62 -8.14 -12.88 -4.57
CA LYS A 62 -7.53 -11.60 -4.16
C LYS A 62 -6.20 -11.84 -3.46
N ALA A 63 -5.19 -11.06 -3.84
CA ALA A 63 -3.92 -11.00 -3.13
C ALA A 63 -3.83 -9.78 -2.23
N LEU A 64 -3.13 -9.90 -1.10
CA LEU A 64 -2.73 -8.81 -0.23
C LEU A 64 -1.19 -8.72 -0.22
N LEU A 65 -0.64 -7.62 -0.72
CA LEU A 65 0.79 -7.39 -0.80
C LEU A 65 1.23 -6.43 0.32
N ILE A 66 2.10 -6.92 1.20
CA ILE A 66 2.63 -6.19 2.34
C ILE A 66 4.10 -5.86 2.06
N PRO A 67 4.57 -4.63 2.26
CA PRO A 67 5.97 -4.30 2.05
C PRO A 67 6.84 -4.88 3.19
N HIS A 68 7.98 -5.44 2.85
CA HIS A 68 8.88 -6.03 3.84
C HIS A 68 9.42 -5.00 4.85
N CYS A 69 9.46 -3.72 4.50
CA CYS A 69 9.87 -2.64 5.39
C CYS A 69 8.92 -2.41 6.57
N ALA A 70 7.72 -3.01 6.54
CA ALA A 70 6.78 -3.02 7.66
C ALA A 70 7.07 -4.10 8.71
N ARG A 71 8.05 -5.00 8.47
CA ARG A 71 8.48 -5.98 9.47
C ARG A 71 9.20 -5.29 10.62
N SER A 72 8.81 -5.58 11.84
CA SER A 72 9.55 -5.18 13.03
C SER A 72 10.81 -6.07 13.18
N HIS A 73 11.91 -5.50 13.68
CA HIS A 73 13.13 -6.26 14.02
C HIS A 73 13.70 -7.13 12.89
N MET A 74 13.72 -6.60 11.65
CA MET A 74 14.15 -7.33 10.44
C MET A 74 15.53 -7.98 10.54
N ASP A 75 16.41 -7.41 11.34
CA ASP A 75 17.83 -7.72 11.40
C ASP A 75 18.19 -8.82 12.42
N ARG A 76 17.36 -9.10 13.44
CA ARG A 76 17.74 -10.05 14.52
C ARG A 76 16.61 -10.93 15.07
N GLN A 77 15.38 -10.48 15.07
CA GLN A 77 14.27 -11.16 15.75
C GLN A 77 13.14 -11.58 14.82
N CYS A 78 13.15 -11.13 13.57
CA CYS A 78 12.17 -11.54 12.59
C CYS A 78 12.54 -12.91 12.03
N MET A 79 11.68 -13.89 12.26
CA MET A 79 11.84 -15.28 11.81
C MET A 79 11.13 -15.55 10.47
N ALA A 80 10.88 -14.50 9.66
CA ALA A 80 10.24 -14.67 8.37
C ALA A 80 11.17 -15.37 7.37
N ASP A 81 10.66 -16.41 6.71
CA ASP A 81 11.38 -17.20 5.71
C ASP A 81 11.17 -16.62 4.31
N PHE A 82 12.26 -16.49 3.56
CA PHE A 82 12.20 -16.03 2.17
C PHE A 82 12.00 -17.21 1.21
N ASN A 83 10.98 -17.14 0.37
CA ASN A 83 10.74 -18.08 -0.71
C ASN A 83 11.25 -17.48 -2.03
N PRO A 84 12.32 -18.03 -2.66
CA PRO A 84 12.85 -17.51 -3.91
C PRO A 84 12.00 -17.86 -5.14
N GLU A 85 11.19 -18.91 -5.09
CA GLU A 85 10.31 -19.32 -6.20
C GLU A 85 9.16 -18.32 -6.34
N ILE A 86 8.51 -18.00 -5.21
CA ILE A 86 7.53 -16.92 -5.11
C ILE A 86 8.21 -15.82 -4.28
N PRO A 87 8.80 -14.78 -4.89
CA PRO A 87 9.72 -13.87 -4.21
C PRO A 87 9.02 -13.04 -3.13
N SER A 88 8.77 -13.69 -2.02
CA SER A 88 8.07 -13.18 -0.85
C SER A 88 8.60 -13.78 0.44
N TYR A 89 8.33 -13.12 1.56
CA TYR A 89 8.58 -13.69 2.87
C TYR A 89 7.29 -14.28 3.44
N THR A 90 7.41 -15.44 4.09
CA THR A 90 6.34 -16.02 4.91
C THR A 90 6.46 -15.49 6.33
N CYS A 91 5.40 -14.89 6.87
CA CYS A 91 5.37 -14.42 8.25
C CYS A 91 5.19 -15.61 9.20
N ASN A 92 6.13 -15.80 10.13
CA ASN A 92 6.08 -16.86 11.16
C ASN A 92 5.51 -16.37 12.49
N HIS A 93 4.83 -15.22 12.51
CA HIS A 93 4.10 -14.67 13.66
C HIS A 93 4.96 -14.55 14.94
N CYS A 94 6.25 -14.28 14.78
CA CYS A 94 7.24 -14.26 15.87
C CYS A 94 7.07 -13.11 16.89
N GLN A 95 6.33 -12.06 16.54
CA GLN A 95 6.10 -10.87 17.36
C GLN A 95 4.64 -10.42 17.24
N GLU A 96 3.94 -10.33 18.36
CA GLU A 96 2.51 -9.96 18.39
C GLU A 96 2.26 -8.50 18.00
N ASP A 97 3.18 -7.60 18.34
CA ASP A 97 3.12 -6.17 18.05
C ASP A 97 3.61 -5.83 16.63
N CYS A 98 4.10 -6.82 15.88
CA CYS A 98 4.58 -6.61 14.51
C CYS A 98 3.43 -6.26 13.56
N LEU A 99 3.59 -5.16 12.82
CA LEU A 99 2.60 -4.72 11.85
C LEU A 99 2.30 -5.79 10.80
N VAL A 100 3.34 -6.45 10.26
CA VAL A 100 3.18 -7.53 9.27
C VAL A 100 2.39 -8.69 9.86
N ASN A 101 2.66 -9.10 11.11
CA ASN A 101 1.90 -10.15 11.79
C ASN A 101 0.40 -9.83 11.84
N ASN A 102 0.05 -8.60 12.26
CA ASN A 102 -1.34 -8.17 12.38
C ASN A 102 -2.04 -8.10 11.01
N VAL A 103 -1.35 -7.59 9.99
CA VAL A 103 -1.88 -7.49 8.63
C VAL A 103 -2.01 -8.86 7.98
N ASP A 104 -1.05 -9.77 8.18
CA ASP A 104 -1.09 -11.13 7.67
C ASP A 104 -2.28 -11.91 8.23
N LYS A 105 -2.49 -11.87 9.54
CA LYS A 105 -3.65 -12.49 10.20
C LYS A 105 -4.97 -11.94 9.64
N LEU A 106 -5.10 -10.61 9.61
CA LEU A 106 -6.31 -9.96 9.12
C LEU A 106 -6.60 -10.30 7.65
N GLY A 107 -5.57 -10.32 6.80
CA GLY A 107 -5.71 -10.67 5.38
C GLY A 107 -6.18 -12.11 5.20
N LYS A 108 -5.57 -13.06 5.92
CA LYS A 108 -5.95 -14.48 5.87
C LYS A 108 -7.37 -14.72 6.39
N GLU A 109 -7.76 -14.05 7.47
CA GLU A 109 -9.14 -14.10 8.01
C GLU A 109 -10.18 -13.60 7.00
N LYS A 110 -9.80 -12.66 6.14
CA LYS A 110 -10.64 -12.13 5.06
C LYS A 110 -10.56 -12.93 3.76
N GLY A 111 -9.79 -14.03 3.72
CA GLY A 111 -9.68 -14.91 2.56
C GLY A 111 -8.72 -14.42 1.46
N TYR A 112 -7.79 -13.54 1.80
CA TYR A 112 -6.73 -13.11 0.88
C TYR A 112 -5.52 -14.05 0.93
N ASP A 113 -4.88 -14.25 -0.22
CA ASP A 113 -3.53 -14.78 -0.27
C ASP A 113 -2.55 -13.66 0.06
N VAL A 114 -1.80 -13.82 1.15
CA VAL A 114 -0.97 -12.77 1.72
C VAL A 114 0.50 -12.98 1.38
N TYR A 115 1.15 -11.94 0.85
CA TYR A 115 2.56 -11.94 0.49
C TYR A 115 3.29 -10.75 1.11
N VAL A 116 4.39 -11.02 1.79
CA VAL A 116 5.30 -9.98 2.27
C VAL A 116 6.43 -9.83 1.25
N ILE A 117 6.43 -8.76 0.49
CA ILE A 117 7.27 -8.59 -0.70
C ILE A 117 8.45 -7.63 -0.46
N PRO A 118 9.65 -7.93 -0.98
CA PRO A 118 10.79 -7.05 -0.90
C PRO A 118 10.74 -5.83 -1.83
N GLY A 119 9.88 -5.85 -2.84
CA GLY A 119 9.75 -4.73 -3.77
C GLY A 119 8.76 -4.97 -4.90
N GLY A 120 8.54 -3.94 -5.71
CA GLY A 120 7.52 -3.93 -6.77
C GLY A 120 7.72 -4.96 -7.91
N SER A 121 8.97 -5.32 -8.23
CA SER A 121 9.25 -6.39 -9.22
C SER A 121 8.73 -7.75 -8.77
N CYS A 122 8.75 -8.02 -7.47
CA CYS A 122 8.18 -9.22 -6.89
C CYS A 122 6.65 -9.24 -6.99
N ALA A 123 6.01 -8.07 -6.80
CA ALA A 123 4.58 -7.93 -6.99
C ALA A 123 4.16 -8.31 -8.41
N GLU A 124 4.87 -7.82 -9.43
CA GLU A 124 4.58 -8.14 -10.83
C GLU A 124 4.65 -9.64 -11.09
N LYS A 125 5.71 -10.32 -10.62
CA LYS A 125 5.87 -11.77 -10.77
C LYS A 125 4.72 -12.52 -10.11
N ILE A 126 4.40 -12.22 -8.85
CA ILE A 126 3.32 -12.86 -8.10
C ILE A 126 1.97 -12.72 -8.82
N LEU A 127 1.64 -11.50 -9.27
CA LEU A 127 0.35 -11.23 -9.92
C LEU A 127 0.20 -11.94 -11.28
N ARG A 128 1.30 -12.04 -12.06
CA ARG A 128 1.28 -12.73 -13.35
C ARG A 128 1.18 -14.24 -13.22
N GLU A 129 1.96 -14.84 -12.33
CA GLU A 129 2.05 -16.29 -12.17
C GLU A 129 0.80 -16.89 -11.52
N ASN A 130 0.24 -16.23 -10.51
CA ASN A 130 -0.89 -16.76 -9.75
C ASN A 130 -2.27 -16.35 -10.27
N LYS A 131 -2.34 -15.55 -11.32
CA LYS A 131 -3.58 -15.16 -12.02
C LYS A 131 -4.66 -14.55 -11.11
N TYR A 132 -4.24 -13.73 -10.14
CA TYR A 132 -5.17 -13.01 -9.27
C TYR A 132 -6.13 -12.11 -10.06
N LYS A 133 -7.36 -12.01 -9.58
CA LYS A 133 -8.40 -11.18 -10.17
C LYS A 133 -8.51 -9.81 -9.52
N ALA A 134 -7.92 -9.63 -8.34
CA ALA A 134 -7.79 -8.33 -7.68
C ALA A 134 -6.62 -8.35 -6.69
N VAL A 135 -6.15 -7.17 -6.30
CA VAL A 135 -5.05 -7.02 -5.35
C VAL A 135 -5.26 -5.84 -4.41
N VAL A 136 -4.89 -6.02 -3.14
CA VAL A 136 -4.65 -4.93 -2.19
C VAL A 136 -3.16 -4.74 -2.04
N GLY A 137 -2.68 -3.52 -2.25
CA GLY A 137 -1.28 -3.17 -2.05
C GLY A 137 -1.11 -2.18 -0.90
N ILE A 138 -0.22 -2.52 0.04
CA ILE A 138 0.23 -1.61 1.10
C ILE A 138 1.61 -1.12 0.72
N ALA A 139 1.79 0.21 0.57
CA ALA A 139 3.09 0.77 0.20
C ALA A 139 3.15 2.28 0.46
N CYS A 140 4.32 2.89 0.26
CA CYS A 140 4.43 4.35 0.20
C CYS A 140 3.74 4.91 -1.05
N GLY A 141 3.41 6.20 -1.05
CA GLY A 141 2.67 6.83 -2.14
C GLY A 141 3.34 6.69 -3.51
N SER A 142 4.67 6.81 -3.56
CA SER A 142 5.43 6.64 -4.81
C SER A 142 5.32 5.22 -5.38
N GLU A 143 5.41 4.19 -4.55
CA GLU A 143 5.26 2.79 -4.98
C GLU A 143 3.83 2.48 -5.42
N LEU A 144 2.80 2.99 -4.72
CA LEU A 144 1.40 2.85 -5.13
C LEU A 144 1.15 3.49 -6.49
N LYS A 145 1.72 4.66 -6.77
CA LYS A 145 1.63 5.31 -8.09
C LYS A 145 2.26 4.46 -9.20
N MET A 146 3.42 3.84 -8.94
CA MET A 146 4.04 2.91 -9.89
C MET A 146 3.19 1.64 -10.09
N ALA A 147 2.65 1.09 -9.00
CA ALA A 147 1.77 -0.07 -9.02
C ALA A 147 0.51 0.15 -9.87
N LEU A 148 -0.09 1.36 -9.86
CA LEU A 148 -1.23 1.69 -10.71
C LEU A 148 -0.93 1.49 -12.20
N GLY A 149 0.28 1.84 -12.65
CA GLY A 149 0.71 1.61 -14.03
C GLY A 149 0.80 0.12 -14.39
N LEU A 150 1.31 -0.69 -13.46
CA LEU A 150 1.39 -2.14 -13.60
C LEU A 150 0.00 -2.78 -13.63
N LEU A 151 -0.87 -2.43 -12.69
CA LEU A 151 -2.21 -2.99 -12.58
C LEU A 151 -3.07 -2.67 -13.80
N LYS A 152 -2.94 -1.47 -14.39
CA LYS A 152 -3.58 -1.11 -15.65
C LYS A 152 -3.13 -1.98 -16.82
N LYS A 153 -1.83 -2.34 -16.89
CA LYS A 153 -1.29 -3.24 -17.92
C LYS A 153 -1.75 -4.69 -17.74
N LEU A 154 -1.96 -5.10 -16.49
CA LEU A 154 -2.41 -6.46 -16.15
C LEU A 154 -3.94 -6.59 -16.17
N GLU A 155 -4.67 -5.48 -16.31
CA GLU A 155 -6.13 -5.41 -16.20
C GLU A 155 -6.67 -5.94 -14.86
N ILE A 156 -5.87 -5.82 -13.79
CA ILE A 156 -6.22 -6.27 -12.44
C ILE A 156 -6.70 -5.05 -11.64
N PRO A 157 -7.96 -5.04 -11.13
CA PRO A 157 -8.42 -4.00 -10.23
C PRO A 157 -7.66 -4.07 -8.90
N GLY A 158 -7.22 -2.91 -8.42
CA GLY A 158 -6.46 -2.80 -7.18
C GLY A 158 -7.07 -1.83 -6.19
N GLN A 159 -6.76 -2.06 -4.92
CA GLN A 159 -6.97 -1.13 -3.83
C GLN A 159 -5.63 -0.82 -3.16
N GLY A 160 -5.35 0.46 -2.93
CA GLY A 160 -4.13 0.90 -2.27
C GLY A 160 -4.37 1.34 -0.84
N VAL A 161 -3.48 0.96 0.07
CA VAL A 161 -3.44 1.50 1.44
C VAL A 161 -2.08 2.13 1.67
N ILE A 162 -2.09 3.44 1.93
CA ILE A 162 -0.87 4.22 2.05
C ILE A 162 -0.24 4.05 3.44
N LEU A 163 1.08 3.92 3.48
CA LEU A 163 1.84 3.96 4.73
C LEU A 163 1.76 5.37 5.34
N THR A 164 1.46 5.45 6.63
CA THR A 164 1.41 6.73 7.37
C THR A 164 2.78 7.21 7.82
N LYS A 165 3.76 6.30 7.85
CA LYS A 165 5.18 6.60 8.01
C LYS A 165 5.95 5.85 6.93
N ASN A 166 6.60 6.58 6.04
CA ASN A 166 7.46 6.04 5.00
C ASN A 166 8.87 5.74 5.54
N GLY A 167 9.61 4.90 4.82
CA GLY A 167 10.99 4.55 5.12
C GLY A 167 11.33 3.12 4.70
N CYS A 168 12.62 2.75 4.85
CA CYS A 168 13.09 1.39 4.55
C CYS A 168 12.95 0.42 5.73
N ALA A 169 12.53 0.91 6.90
CA ALA A 169 12.30 0.13 8.11
C ALA A 169 11.32 0.85 9.04
N ASN A 170 10.67 0.09 9.93
CA ASN A 170 9.75 0.61 10.95
C ASN A 170 8.65 1.52 10.35
N THR A 171 8.12 1.15 9.20
CA THR A 171 7.02 1.84 8.57
C THR A 171 5.73 1.64 9.38
N LYS A 172 4.78 2.54 9.21
CA LYS A 172 3.50 2.49 9.93
C LYS A 172 2.33 2.51 8.97
N LEU A 173 1.24 1.89 9.37
CA LEU A 173 -0.03 1.82 8.67
C LEU A 173 -1.17 2.09 9.64
N ASN A 174 -2.21 2.72 9.17
CA ASN A 174 -3.48 2.75 9.89
C ASN A 174 -4.27 1.48 9.58
N LEU A 175 -4.40 0.57 10.56
CA LEU A 175 -5.11 -0.70 10.40
C LEU A 175 -6.60 -0.51 10.09
N GLU A 176 -7.23 0.56 10.58
CA GLU A 176 -8.64 0.84 10.27
C GLU A 176 -8.81 1.19 8.79
N SER A 177 -7.86 1.93 8.19
CA SER A 177 -7.87 2.18 6.75
C SER A 177 -7.72 0.88 5.94
N LEU A 178 -6.94 -0.08 6.42
CA LEU A 178 -6.83 -1.39 5.79
C LEU A 178 -8.15 -2.17 5.90
N LYS A 179 -8.77 -2.21 7.06
CA LYS A 179 -10.06 -2.90 7.28
C LYS A 179 -11.19 -2.40 6.37
N GLN A 180 -11.18 -1.09 6.05
CA GLN A 180 -12.16 -0.49 5.11
C GLN A 180 -11.96 -0.92 3.67
N VAL A 181 -10.74 -1.33 3.33
CA VAL A 181 -10.36 -1.75 1.97
C VAL A 181 -10.55 -3.25 1.77
N LEU A 182 -10.29 -4.08 2.79
CA LEU A 182 -10.48 -5.54 2.80
C LEU A 182 -11.96 -5.92 2.93
#